data_7fe1895420bef705a2d977a7f66faad3
#
_entry.id   7fe1895420bef705a2d977a7f66faad3
#
_cell.length_a   1.000
_cell.length_b   1.000
_cell.length_c   1.000
_cell.angle_alpha   90.00
_cell.angle_beta   90.00
_cell.angle_gamma   90.00
#
_symmetry.space_group_name_H-M   'P 1'
#
loop_
_entity.id
_entity.type
_entity.pdbx_description
1 polymer ?
#
loop_
_entity_poly.entity_id
_entity_poly.type
_entity_poly.pdbx_seq_one_letter_code
_entity_poly.pdbx_strand_id
1 'polypeptide(L)'
;MIRTTLIVLVAALLGAPAVQAAPGALDQAHTAGRVTAQGQFSWPGVYFEGRFRGTGVGISLNDANSYYDVQIDGRTVATLTKPGRTTYWVRNLSNAEHRVRLVKRSESPWAAAEFGGFVAVSGGAVLTRPDRRARQIEFIGDSLTAGYGNLSTTRDCSANGGVDRNTNSDLSFGALTSRAVNADYQINAFSGRGMVRNYNGGEPGTSYRTYYDRALLNVNGDVWQNPGTWRPQLVVVGLGTNDFSTALKPGEQWPDQQSLVSAYKSAYHGFLDKLRARHGSGATILVSLGEASGAFADAVRQVAQERNNRGDSRVRYWNYADSALDRLGCDWHFSQRDHRLISGALNNYISTLGLAW
;
A
#
# COMPACT_ATOMS: atom_id res chain seq x y z
N MET A 1 -8.21 -44.42 54.31
CA MET A 1 -7.90 -43.03 53.86
C MET A 1 -6.89 -43.17 52.68
N ILE A 2 -7.41 -43.08 51.47
CA ILE A 2 -6.59 -43.21 50.27
C ILE A 2 -6.31 -41.77 49.78
N ARG A 3 -5.04 -41.37 49.78
CA ARG A 3 -4.62 -40.05 49.26
C ARG A 3 -4.39 -40.19 47.75
N THR A 4 -5.23 -39.53 46.97
CA THR A 4 -5.07 -39.42 45.53
C THR A 4 -4.16 -38.21 45.23
N THR A 5 -2.98 -38.49 44.67
CA THR A 5 -2.03 -37.47 44.24
C THR A 5 -2.37 -37.04 42.81
N LEU A 6 -2.78 -35.78 42.65
CA LEU A 6 -3.07 -35.17 41.36
C LEU A 6 -1.78 -34.74 40.71
N ILE A 7 -1.37 -35.39 39.60
CA ILE A 7 -0.23 -34.97 38.77
C ILE A 7 -0.75 -33.94 37.74
N VAL A 8 -0.36 -32.69 37.90
CA VAL A 8 -0.62 -31.64 36.91
C VAL A 8 0.50 -31.69 35.86
N LEU A 9 0.16 -32.16 34.66
CA LEU A 9 1.03 -32.05 33.52
C LEU A 9 1.00 -30.61 32.99
N VAL A 10 2.07 -29.85 33.18
CA VAL A 10 2.28 -28.54 32.50
C VAL A 10 2.85 -28.84 31.11
N ALA A 11 2.01 -28.71 30.10
CA ALA A 11 2.45 -28.74 28.71
C ALA A 11 3.16 -27.41 28.39
N ALA A 12 4.48 -27.45 28.28
CA ALA A 12 5.25 -26.32 27.79
C ALA A 12 4.99 -26.17 26.29
N LEU A 13 4.23 -25.14 25.89
CA LEU A 13 4.12 -24.69 24.53
C LEU A 13 5.50 -24.13 24.11
N LEU A 14 6.28 -24.94 23.43
CA LEU A 14 7.49 -24.49 22.74
C LEU A 14 7.04 -23.61 21.56
N GLY A 15 6.98 -22.30 21.80
CA GLY A 15 6.82 -21.32 20.73
C GLY A 15 7.94 -21.50 19.70
N ALA A 16 7.59 -21.68 18.43
CA ALA A 16 8.58 -21.66 17.37
C ALA A 16 9.36 -20.35 17.43
N PRO A 17 10.70 -20.35 17.36
CA PRO A 17 11.48 -19.13 17.40
C PRO A 17 11.07 -18.24 16.23
N ALA A 18 10.73 -16.98 16.52
CA ALA A 18 10.58 -15.96 15.50
C ALA A 18 11.91 -15.90 14.74
N VAL A 19 11.89 -16.11 13.43
CA VAL A 19 13.08 -15.87 12.59
C VAL A 19 13.26 -14.37 12.58
N GLN A 20 14.21 -13.92 13.33
CA GLN A 20 14.68 -12.55 13.29
C GLN A 20 15.38 -12.36 11.95
N ALA A 21 15.04 -11.29 11.21
CA ALA A 21 15.74 -10.94 9.98
C ALA A 21 17.24 -10.96 10.24
N ALA A 22 18.02 -11.57 9.33
CA ALA A 22 19.47 -11.60 9.50
C ALA A 22 19.99 -10.17 9.64
N PRO A 23 20.87 -9.87 10.58
CA PRO A 23 21.49 -8.57 10.70
C PRO A 23 22.04 -8.13 9.33
N GLY A 24 21.65 -6.95 8.83
CA GLY A 24 22.06 -6.46 7.53
C GLY A 24 21.10 -6.76 6.34
N ALA A 25 20.00 -7.49 6.53
CA ALA A 25 19.04 -7.75 5.44
C ALA A 25 18.52 -6.46 4.79
N LEU A 26 18.16 -5.47 5.58
CA LEU A 26 17.71 -4.15 5.10
C LEU A 26 18.87 -3.24 4.67
N ASP A 27 20.10 -3.50 5.10
CA ASP A 27 21.28 -2.73 4.68
C ASP A 27 21.63 -3.02 3.21
N GLN A 28 21.26 -4.20 2.72
CA GLN A 28 21.50 -4.65 1.35
C GLN A 28 20.29 -4.47 0.43
N ALA A 29 19.17 -3.96 0.96
CA ALA A 29 17.95 -3.75 0.19
C ALA A 29 17.46 -2.31 0.30
N HIS A 30 17.17 -1.68 -0.86
CA HIS A 30 16.40 -0.45 -0.88
C HIS A 30 14.92 -0.74 -0.77
N THR A 31 14.21 0.00 0.08
CA THR A 31 12.76 0.00 0.17
C THR A 31 12.23 1.42 0.42
N ALA A 32 11.07 1.74 -0.12
CA ALA A 32 10.32 2.96 0.19
C ALA A 32 9.05 2.66 1.01
N GLY A 33 8.65 1.39 1.10
CA GLY A 33 7.48 0.94 1.87
C GLY A 33 7.63 1.11 3.38
N ARG A 34 6.53 0.98 4.11
CA ARG A 34 6.55 0.97 5.57
C ARG A 34 6.99 -0.39 6.08
N VAL A 35 8.24 -0.45 6.47
CA VAL A 35 8.92 -1.66 6.97
C VAL A 35 9.48 -1.37 8.36
N THR A 36 9.35 -2.31 9.29
CA THR A 36 9.97 -2.23 10.62
C THR A 36 11.48 -2.50 10.54
N ALA A 37 12.22 -2.16 11.57
CA ALA A 37 13.67 -2.47 11.66
C ALA A 37 13.95 -3.98 11.56
N GLN A 38 12.97 -4.82 11.89
CA GLN A 38 13.04 -6.28 11.79
C GLN A 38 12.65 -6.83 10.40
N GLY A 39 12.39 -5.97 9.42
CA GLY A 39 12.00 -6.39 8.08
C GLY A 39 10.53 -6.76 7.93
N GLN A 40 9.68 -6.46 8.92
CA GLN A 40 8.26 -6.79 8.88
C GLN A 40 7.46 -5.67 8.17
N PHE A 41 6.40 -6.06 7.45
CA PHE A 41 5.55 -5.14 6.70
C PHE A 41 4.15 -5.73 6.46
N SER A 42 3.14 -4.87 6.23
CA SER A 42 1.75 -5.29 5.95
C SER A 42 1.17 -4.63 4.72
N TRP A 43 1.51 -3.35 4.46
CA TRP A 43 0.92 -2.57 3.39
C TRP A 43 1.14 -3.20 2.01
N PRO A 44 0.19 -3.06 1.05
CA PRO A 44 0.38 -3.49 -0.32
C PRO A 44 1.44 -2.62 -1.03
N GLY A 45 2.01 -3.13 -2.10
CA GLY A 45 2.99 -2.40 -2.89
C GLY A 45 4.36 -2.20 -2.24
N VAL A 46 4.58 -2.68 -1.00
CA VAL A 46 5.92 -2.68 -0.39
C VAL A 46 6.86 -3.50 -1.27
N TYR A 47 8.03 -2.94 -1.55
CA TYR A 47 9.04 -3.59 -2.38
C TYR A 47 10.44 -3.52 -1.76
N PHE A 48 11.28 -4.46 -2.16
CA PHE A 48 12.70 -4.54 -1.80
C PHE A 48 13.51 -4.67 -3.08
N GLU A 49 14.45 -3.76 -3.29
CA GLU A 49 15.35 -3.76 -4.45
C GLU A 49 16.77 -4.03 -3.98
N GLY A 50 17.44 -4.99 -4.63
CA GLY A 50 18.83 -5.35 -4.37
C GLY A 50 19.64 -5.40 -5.66
N ARG A 51 20.96 -5.46 -5.51
CA ARG A 51 21.93 -5.75 -6.56
C ARG A 51 22.74 -6.98 -6.19
N PHE A 52 23.04 -7.80 -7.16
CA PHE A 52 23.88 -8.98 -6.95
C PHE A 52 24.74 -9.25 -8.19
N ARG A 53 25.80 -10.00 -8.00
CA ARG A 53 26.63 -10.54 -9.08
C ARG A 53 26.59 -12.05 -9.03
N GLY A 54 26.48 -12.71 -10.20
CA GLY A 54 26.49 -14.15 -10.32
C GLY A 54 25.31 -14.68 -11.14
N THR A 55 25.16 -16.01 -11.15
CA THR A 55 24.18 -16.74 -11.99
C THR A 55 22.81 -16.91 -11.34
N GLY A 56 22.56 -16.25 -10.18
CA GLY A 56 21.29 -16.33 -9.49
C GLY A 56 21.29 -15.64 -8.13
N VAL A 57 20.10 -15.55 -7.53
CA VAL A 57 19.85 -14.95 -6.24
C VAL A 57 18.72 -15.66 -5.49
N GLY A 58 18.88 -15.85 -4.18
CA GLY A 58 17.85 -16.25 -3.26
C GLY A 58 17.16 -15.04 -2.65
N ILE A 59 15.87 -15.15 -2.40
CA ILE A 59 15.05 -14.15 -1.74
C ILE A 59 14.44 -14.80 -0.50
N SER A 60 14.89 -14.42 0.69
CA SER A 60 14.36 -14.93 1.95
C SER A 60 13.11 -14.17 2.34
N LEU A 61 12.01 -14.87 2.55
CA LEU A 61 10.69 -14.30 2.81
C LEU A 61 9.89 -15.21 3.75
N ASN A 62 9.05 -14.61 4.58
CA ASN A 62 8.08 -15.31 5.40
C ASN A 62 6.71 -14.63 5.30
N ASP A 63 5.83 -15.18 4.44
CA ASP A 63 4.44 -14.72 4.30
C ASP A 63 3.56 -15.81 3.70
N ALA A 64 2.59 -16.30 4.45
CA ALA A 64 1.61 -17.28 4.02
C ALA A 64 0.30 -16.67 3.49
N ASN A 65 0.21 -15.35 3.34
CA ASN A 65 -1.05 -14.65 3.07
C ASN A 65 -1.10 -13.91 1.74
N SER A 66 0.05 -13.48 1.21
CA SER A 66 0.10 -12.54 0.09
C SER A 66 0.70 -13.13 -1.18
N TYR A 67 0.48 -12.41 -2.27
CA TYR A 67 1.11 -12.64 -3.57
C TYR A 67 2.26 -11.66 -3.79
N TYR A 68 3.31 -12.13 -4.46
CA TYR A 68 4.50 -11.33 -4.77
C TYR A 68 4.91 -11.50 -6.22
N ASP A 69 5.42 -10.43 -6.82
CA ASP A 69 6.19 -10.53 -8.05
C ASP A 69 7.68 -10.45 -7.74
N VAL A 70 8.44 -11.35 -8.36
CA VAL A 70 9.91 -11.35 -8.39
C VAL A 70 10.34 -10.82 -9.74
N GLN A 71 11.14 -9.78 -9.73
CA GLN A 71 11.65 -9.15 -10.94
C GLN A 71 13.18 -9.22 -10.98
N ILE A 72 13.73 -9.54 -12.15
CA ILE A 72 15.16 -9.46 -12.45
C ILE A 72 15.31 -8.48 -13.62
N ASP A 73 16.17 -7.49 -13.44
CA ASP A 73 16.48 -6.47 -14.45
C ASP A 73 15.21 -5.80 -15.03
N GLY A 74 14.23 -5.54 -14.16
CA GLY A 74 12.96 -4.91 -14.51
C GLY A 74 11.90 -5.83 -15.14
N ARG A 75 12.18 -7.13 -15.29
CA ARG A 75 11.24 -8.11 -15.85
C ARG A 75 10.72 -9.04 -14.75
N THR A 76 9.42 -9.25 -14.67
CA THR A 76 8.83 -10.25 -13.77
C THR A 76 9.20 -11.64 -14.26
N VAL A 77 9.92 -12.38 -13.41
CA VAL A 77 10.38 -13.75 -13.70
C VAL A 77 9.60 -14.80 -12.93
N ALA A 78 8.91 -14.41 -11.86
CA ALA A 78 8.03 -15.29 -11.08
C ALA A 78 6.97 -14.50 -10.33
N THR A 79 5.85 -15.18 -10.05
CA THR A 79 4.84 -14.77 -9.07
C THR A 79 4.80 -15.81 -7.96
N LEU A 80 5.01 -15.39 -6.72
CA LEU A 80 4.93 -16.25 -5.55
C LEU A 80 3.51 -16.15 -4.97
N THR A 81 2.92 -17.30 -4.71
CA THR A 81 1.58 -17.42 -4.14
C THR A 81 1.68 -17.89 -2.71
N LYS A 82 1.44 -17.00 -1.75
CA LYS A 82 1.40 -17.34 -0.30
C LYS A 82 2.58 -18.23 0.10
N PRO A 83 3.83 -17.77 -0.14
CA PRO A 83 5.01 -18.65 -0.17
C PRO A 83 5.36 -19.28 1.19
N GLY A 84 4.84 -18.73 2.29
CA GLY A 84 5.25 -19.15 3.63
C GLY A 84 6.67 -18.72 3.95
N ARG A 85 7.31 -19.45 4.85
CA ARG A 85 8.73 -19.27 5.17
C ARG A 85 9.59 -20.01 4.14
N THR A 86 10.33 -19.25 3.34
CA THR A 86 11.13 -19.82 2.24
C THR A 86 12.31 -18.94 1.85
N THR A 87 13.25 -19.52 1.14
CA THR A 87 14.19 -18.79 0.29
C THR A 87 13.90 -19.19 -1.15
N TYR A 88 13.24 -18.30 -1.89
CA TYR A 88 12.95 -18.52 -3.31
C TYR A 88 14.19 -18.23 -4.15
N TRP A 89 14.57 -19.14 -5.04
CA TRP A 89 15.78 -19.03 -5.83
C TRP A 89 15.45 -18.74 -7.30
N VAL A 90 16.01 -17.66 -7.82
CA VAL A 90 16.17 -17.43 -9.26
C VAL A 90 17.55 -17.93 -9.66
N ARG A 91 17.64 -18.74 -10.71
CA ARG A 91 18.89 -19.39 -11.15
C ARG A 91 19.02 -19.30 -12.68
N ASN A 92 20.17 -19.76 -13.19
CA ASN A 92 20.46 -19.81 -14.63
C ASN A 92 20.47 -18.45 -15.34
N LEU A 93 20.89 -17.43 -14.62
CA LEU A 93 21.17 -16.10 -15.18
C LEU A 93 22.58 -16.07 -15.76
N SER A 94 22.90 -15.05 -16.56
CA SER A 94 24.28 -14.76 -16.96
C SER A 94 25.15 -14.48 -15.73
N ASN A 95 26.44 -14.80 -15.80
CA ASN A 95 27.36 -14.44 -14.72
C ASN A 95 27.74 -12.95 -14.84
N ALA A 96 26.84 -12.09 -14.38
CA ALA A 96 26.94 -10.64 -14.48
C ALA A 96 26.37 -9.97 -13.23
N GLU A 97 26.39 -8.64 -13.21
CA GLU A 97 25.64 -7.86 -12.24
C GLU A 97 24.18 -7.76 -12.69
N HIS A 98 23.27 -7.97 -11.74
CA HIS A 98 21.83 -7.96 -11.92
C HIS A 98 21.15 -7.12 -10.83
N ARG A 99 19.94 -6.67 -11.12
CA ARG A 99 19.01 -6.09 -10.14
C ARG A 99 17.91 -7.09 -9.82
N VAL A 100 17.64 -7.28 -8.54
CA VAL A 100 16.49 -8.05 -8.05
C VAL A 100 15.48 -7.12 -7.39
N ARG A 101 14.20 -7.38 -7.62
CA ARG A 101 13.13 -6.68 -6.91
C ARG A 101 12.04 -7.69 -6.50
N LEU A 102 11.72 -7.70 -5.21
CA LEU A 102 10.55 -8.38 -4.65
C LEU A 102 9.49 -7.32 -4.36
N VAL A 103 8.26 -7.51 -4.81
CA VAL A 103 7.17 -6.58 -4.52
C VAL A 103 5.91 -7.32 -4.08
N LYS A 104 5.31 -6.85 -2.98
CA LYS A 104 4.03 -7.35 -2.47
C LYS A 104 2.88 -6.86 -3.33
N ARG A 105 2.12 -7.80 -3.91
CA ARG A 105 1.02 -7.47 -4.82
C ARG A 105 -0.30 -7.22 -4.11
N SER A 106 -0.69 -8.14 -3.22
CA SER A 106 -2.01 -8.17 -2.61
C SER A 106 -2.02 -7.55 -1.22
N GLU A 107 -3.21 -7.25 -0.74
CA GLU A 107 -3.46 -6.84 0.63
C GLU A 107 -3.50 -8.05 1.56
N SER A 108 -3.04 -7.89 2.79
CA SER A 108 -3.20 -8.84 3.90
C SER A 108 -3.16 -8.07 5.23
N PRO A 109 -4.17 -7.21 5.49
CA PRO A 109 -4.15 -6.32 6.65
C PRO A 109 -4.21 -7.05 8.00
N TRP A 110 -4.58 -8.33 7.99
CA TRP A 110 -4.66 -9.20 9.18
C TRP A 110 -3.35 -9.89 9.55
N ALA A 111 -2.30 -9.76 8.73
CA ALA A 111 -1.02 -10.44 8.94
C ALA A 111 0.17 -9.53 8.59
N ALA A 112 1.31 -9.80 9.24
CA ALA A 112 2.59 -9.22 8.87
C ALA A 112 3.39 -10.22 8.02
N ALA A 113 4.04 -9.71 6.98
CA ALA A 113 5.09 -10.39 6.23
C ALA A 113 6.47 -10.01 6.77
N GLU A 114 7.49 -10.80 6.47
CA GLU A 114 8.87 -10.53 6.87
C GLU A 114 9.82 -10.77 5.70
N PHE A 115 10.62 -9.77 5.36
CA PHE A 115 11.71 -9.88 4.40
C PHE A 115 13.02 -10.25 5.12
N GLY A 116 13.58 -11.39 4.77
CA GLY A 116 14.81 -11.93 5.37
C GLY A 116 16.08 -11.61 4.60
N GLY A 117 15.98 -10.88 3.49
CA GLY A 117 17.16 -10.46 2.71
C GLY A 117 17.34 -11.20 1.39
N PHE A 118 18.34 -10.73 0.64
CA PHE A 118 18.84 -11.39 -0.57
C PHE A 118 20.02 -12.27 -0.24
N VAL A 119 20.15 -13.42 -0.92
CA VAL A 119 21.17 -14.44 -0.69
C VAL A 119 21.86 -14.73 -2.00
N ALA A 120 23.19 -14.64 -2.04
CA ALA A 120 23.95 -14.97 -3.24
C ALA A 120 23.99 -16.49 -3.46
N VAL A 121 24.04 -16.93 -4.73
CA VAL A 121 24.42 -18.30 -5.10
C VAL A 121 25.90 -18.53 -4.85
N SER A 122 26.34 -19.79 -4.80
CA SER A 122 27.77 -20.10 -4.71
C SER A 122 28.58 -19.42 -5.83
N GLY A 123 29.66 -18.76 -5.47
CA GLY A 123 30.50 -17.96 -6.39
C GLY A 123 29.90 -16.60 -6.76
N GLY A 124 28.74 -16.23 -6.24
CA GLY A 124 28.13 -14.92 -6.39
C GLY A 124 28.30 -14.01 -5.18
N ALA A 125 27.79 -12.80 -5.27
CA ALA A 125 27.79 -11.83 -4.16
C ALA A 125 26.53 -10.96 -4.19
N VAL A 126 25.95 -10.67 -3.02
CA VAL A 126 25.01 -9.54 -2.87
C VAL A 126 25.83 -8.27 -2.77
N LEU A 127 25.46 -7.28 -3.55
CA LEU A 127 26.17 -6.00 -3.65
C LEU A 127 25.51 -4.93 -2.78
N THR A 128 26.15 -3.77 -2.68
CA THR A 128 25.56 -2.58 -2.05
C THR A 128 24.20 -2.29 -2.66
N ARG A 129 23.21 -2.00 -1.81
CA ARG A 129 21.85 -1.69 -2.24
C ARG A 129 21.81 -0.54 -3.25
N PRO A 130 20.82 -0.50 -4.13
CA PRO A 130 20.58 0.66 -4.98
C PRO A 130 20.32 1.92 -4.15
N ASP A 131 20.73 3.06 -4.68
CA ASP A 131 20.35 4.35 -4.10
C ASP A 131 18.83 4.55 -4.18
N ARG A 132 18.32 5.29 -3.19
CA ARG A 132 16.93 5.77 -3.23
C ARG A 132 16.74 6.73 -4.41
N ARG A 133 15.55 6.75 -4.96
CA ARG A 133 15.18 7.77 -5.95
C ARG A 133 15.03 9.13 -5.27
N ALA A 134 15.43 10.20 -5.95
CA ALA A 134 15.28 11.56 -5.43
C ALA A 134 13.80 11.94 -5.26
N ARG A 135 12.95 11.49 -6.18
CA ARG A 135 11.51 11.73 -6.18
C ARG A 135 10.79 10.68 -5.34
N GLN A 136 9.82 11.10 -4.55
CA GLN A 136 9.06 10.22 -3.67
C GLN A 136 7.59 10.63 -3.67
N ILE A 137 6.69 9.66 -3.84
CA ILE A 137 5.24 9.88 -3.86
C ILE A 137 4.56 8.92 -2.88
N GLU A 138 3.72 9.46 -1.99
CA GLU A 138 2.87 8.65 -1.13
C GLU A 138 1.44 8.62 -1.68
N PHE A 139 0.88 7.42 -1.86
CA PHE A 139 -0.51 7.21 -2.24
C PHE A 139 -1.27 6.66 -1.03
N ILE A 140 -2.26 7.39 -0.61
CA ILE A 140 -3.12 7.12 0.54
C ILE A 140 -4.53 6.87 0.00
N GLY A 141 -5.13 5.72 0.34
CA GLY A 141 -6.47 5.45 -0.18
C GLY A 141 -7.06 4.12 0.26
N ASP A 142 -8.04 3.72 -0.50
CA ASP A 142 -8.78 2.48 -0.34
C ASP A 142 -8.46 1.45 -1.44
N SER A 143 -9.42 0.59 -1.77
CA SER A 143 -9.30 -0.44 -2.79
C SER A 143 -8.93 0.10 -4.18
N LEU A 144 -9.41 1.29 -4.55
CA LEU A 144 -9.06 1.92 -5.83
C LEU A 144 -7.57 2.26 -5.91
N THR A 145 -6.97 2.63 -4.78
CA THR A 145 -5.52 2.92 -4.68
C THR A 145 -4.69 1.65 -4.54
N ALA A 146 -5.20 0.63 -3.83
CA ALA A 146 -4.53 -0.65 -3.65
C ALA A 146 -4.37 -1.44 -4.95
N GLY A 147 -5.16 -1.15 -5.98
CA GLY A 147 -5.21 -1.95 -7.21
C GLY A 147 -6.00 -3.25 -7.01
N TYR A 148 -7.05 -3.21 -6.19
CA TYR A 148 -7.93 -4.33 -5.89
C TYR A 148 -8.47 -4.97 -7.16
N GLY A 149 -8.18 -6.26 -7.34
CA GLY A 149 -8.68 -7.05 -8.45
C GLY A 149 -8.31 -6.56 -9.85
N ASN A 150 -7.29 -5.73 -10.01
CA ASN A 150 -6.98 -5.02 -11.26
C ASN A 150 -6.45 -5.90 -12.40
N LEU A 151 -6.06 -7.14 -12.11
CA LEU A 151 -5.66 -8.11 -13.14
C LEU A 151 -6.85 -8.87 -13.72
N SER A 152 -8.02 -8.76 -13.12
CA SER A 152 -9.21 -9.39 -13.65
C SER A 152 -9.65 -8.75 -14.95
N THR A 153 -10.27 -9.54 -15.81
CA THR A 153 -10.94 -9.12 -17.04
C THR A 153 -12.45 -9.23 -16.92
N THR A 154 -12.93 -9.63 -15.74
CA THR A 154 -14.35 -9.74 -15.41
C THR A 154 -14.59 -9.23 -13.99
N ARG A 155 -15.77 -8.69 -13.73
CA ARG A 155 -16.15 -8.19 -12.41
C ARG A 155 -16.33 -9.29 -11.36
N ASP A 156 -16.71 -10.48 -11.79
CA ASP A 156 -16.73 -11.68 -10.94
C ASP A 156 -15.37 -12.38 -10.99
N CYS A 157 -14.66 -12.33 -9.89
CA CYS A 157 -13.34 -12.94 -9.74
C CYS A 157 -13.38 -14.33 -9.12
N SER A 158 -14.55 -14.84 -8.72
CA SER A 158 -14.68 -16.12 -8.03
C SER A 158 -14.15 -17.29 -8.89
N ALA A 159 -14.43 -17.27 -10.18
CA ALA A 159 -14.04 -18.31 -11.13
C ALA A 159 -12.53 -18.29 -11.50
N ASN A 160 -11.81 -17.17 -11.23
CA ASN A 160 -10.40 -17.04 -11.63
C ASN A 160 -9.43 -16.88 -10.43
N GLY A 161 -9.82 -17.39 -9.27
CA GLY A 161 -8.97 -17.48 -8.08
C GLY A 161 -9.14 -16.38 -7.06
N GLY A 162 -10.23 -15.60 -7.17
CA GLY A 162 -10.61 -14.58 -6.21
C GLY A 162 -9.81 -13.29 -6.31
N VAL A 163 -10.11 -12.37 -5.41
CA VAL A 163 -9.59 -11.01 -5.41
C VAL A 163 -8.08 -10.96 -5.20
N ASP A 164 -7.56 -11.68 -4.20
CA ASP A 164 -6.14 -11.64 -3.85
C ASP A 164 -5.23 -12.02 -5.03
N ARG A 165 -5.61 -13.06 -5.77
CA ARG A 165 -4.87 -13.51 -6.96
C ARG A 165 -4.87 -12.44 -8.05
N ASN A 166 -5.99 -11.73 -8.18
CA ASN A 166 -6.19 -10.73 -9.21
C ASN A 166 -5.78 -9.32 -8.79
N THR A 167 -5.26 -9.13 -7.57
CA THR A 167 -4.76 -7.85 -7.08
C THR A 167 -3.27 -7.69 -7.36
N ASN A 168 -2.89 -6.54 -7.91
CA ASN A 168 -1.49 -6.18 -8.08
C ASN A 168 -1.26 -4.68 -7.84
N SER A 169 -0.85 -4.34 -6.64
CA SER A 169 -0.57 -2.95 -6.24
C SER A 169 0.60 -2.32 -7.01
N ASP A 170 1.56 -3.13 -7.50
CA ASP A 170 2.65 -2.64 -8.35
C ASP A 170 2.17 -2.25 -9.76
N LEU A 171 0.98 -2.64 -10.13
CA LEU A 171 0.30 -2.24 -11.37
C LEU A 171 -0.87 -1.28 -11.13
N SER A 172 -1.02 -0.76 -9.90
CA SER A 172 -1.96 0.33 -9.62
C SER A 172 -1.50 1.64 -10.26
N PHE A 173 -2.43 2.56 -10.45
CA PHE A 173 -2.12 3.88 -11.04
C PHE A 173 -1.00 4.60 -10.27
N GLY A 174 -0.94 4.45 -8.96
CA GLY A 174 0.08 5.07 -8.13
C GLY A 174 1.48 4.55 -8.43
N ALA A 175 1.66 3.24 -8.48
CA ALA A 175 2.94 2.63 -8.82
C ALA A 175 3.35 2.91 -10.28
N LEU A 176 2.38 2.89 -11.22
CA LEU A 176 2.62 3.23 -12.63
C LEU A 176 3.08 4.68 -12.77
N THR A 177 2.38 5.63 -12.13
CA THR A 177 2.73 7.05 -12.11
C THR A 177 4.14 7.27 -11.57
N SER A 178 4.46 6.64 -10.44
CA SER A 178 5.78 6.78 -9.81
C SER A 178 6.91 6.30 -10.72
N ARG A 179 6.72 5.16 -11.38
CA ARG A 179 7.70 4.65 -12.35
C ARG A 179 7.89 5.60 -13.54
N ALA A 180 6.81 6.19 -14.06
CA ALA A 180 6.87 7.11 -15.18
C ALA A 180 7.70 8.37 -14.88
N VAL A 181 7.72 8.82 -13.63
CA VAL A 181 8.50 9.99 -13.19
C VAL A 181 9.79 9.61 -12.44
N ASN A 182 10.18 8.33 -12.45
CA ASN A 182 11.34 7.78 -11.73
C ASN A 182 11.33 8.14 -10.24
N ALA A 183 10.19 7.89 -9.57
CA ALA A 183 10.00 8.12 -8.13
C ALA A 183 9.94 6.82 -7.34
N ASP A 184 10.38 6.84 -6.09
CA ASP A 184 9.99 5.85 -5.09
C ASP A 184 8.54 6.09 -4.68
N TYR A 185 7.83 5.04 -4.29
CA TYR A 185 6.44 5.15 -3.87
C TYR A 185 6.13 4.37 -2.58
N GLN A 186 5.11 4.82 -1.87
CA GLN A 186 4.37 4.04 -0.89
C GLN A 186 2.91 3.95 -1.33
N ILE A 187 2.34 2.74 -1.31
CA ILE A 187 0.90 2.51 -1.47
C ILE A 187 0.35 2.20 -0.08
N ASN A 188 -0.06 3.25 0.64
CA ASN A 188 -0.68 3.13 1.95
C ASN A 188 -2.20 3.07 1.75
N ALA A 189 -2.68 1.94 1.24
CA ALA A 189 -4.07 1.73 0.88
C ALA A 189 -4.66 0.54 1.63
N PHE A 190 -5.94 0.66 2.04
CA PHE A 190 -6.66 -0.37 2.75
C PHE A 190 -8.11 -0.44 2.24
N SER A 191 -8.42 -1.53 1.56
CA SER A 191 -9.73 -1.76 0.94
C SER A 191 -10.87 -1.68 1.95
N GLY A 192 -11.98 -1.07 1.53
CA GLY A 192 -13.19 -0.94 2.37
C GLY A 192 -13.13 0.16 3.42
N ARG A 193 -11.98 0.85 3.60
CA ARG A 193 -11.84 1.91 4.60
C ARG A 193 -12.18 3.27 4.04
N GLY A 194 -12.97 4.04 4.79
CA GLY A 194 -13.28 5.44 4.47
C GLY A 194 -12.60 6.41 5.42
N MET A 195 -12.82 7.70 5.19
CA MET A 195 -12.31 8.77 6.05
C MET A 195 -12.97 8.73 7.43
N VAL A 196 -14.27 8.49 7.49
CA VAL A 196 -15.07 8.38 8.73
C VAL A 196 -15.99 7.16 8.72
N ARG A 197 -16.50 6.74 7.55
CA ARG A 197 -17.42 5.63 7.37
C ARG A 197 -16.82 4.60 6.42
N ASN A 198 -16.67 3.37 6.90
CA ASN A 198 -16.22 2.26 6.06
C ASN A 198 -17.35 1.79 5.13
N TYR A 199 -16.98 1.02 4.10
CA TYR A 199 -17.93 0.48 3.14
C TYR A 199 -19.15 -0.15 3.84
N ASN A 200 -20.33 0.27 3.41
CA ASN A 200 -21.62 -0.24 3.89
C ASN A 200 -21.85 -0.07 5.41
N GLY A 201 -21.19 0.91 6.06
CA GLY A 201 -21.28 1.15 7.50
C GLY A 201 -20.60 0.09 8.36
N GLY A 202 -19.75 -0.77 7.76
CA GLY A 202 -19.03 -1.82 8.47
C GLY A 202 -18.00 -1.28 9.47
N GLU A 203 -17.72 -2.02 10.54
CA GLU A 203 -16.71 -1.71 11.56
C GLU A 203 -16.74 -0.24 12.03
N PRO A 204 -17.86 0.23 12.63
CA PRO A 204 -18.09 1.65 12.93
C PRO A 204 -17.11 2.25 13.93
N GLY A 205 -16.38 1.42 14.69
CA GLY A 205 -15.36 1.86 15.65
C GLY A 205 -14.01 2.23 15.01
N THR A 206 -13.83 2.02 13.71
CA THR A 206 -12.58 2.26 12.99
C THR A 206 -12.81 3.03 11.69
N SER A 207 -11.76 3.63 11.15
CA SER A 207 -11.74 4.21 9.81
C SER A 207 -10.32 4.09 9.26
N TYR A 208 -10.07 4.54 8.04
CA TYR A 208 -8.72 4.58 7.49
C TYR A 208 -7.72 5.26 8.43
N ARG A 209 -8.14 6.34 9.11
CA ARG A 209 -7.31 7.11 10.05
C ARG A 209 -6.78 6.30 11.23
N THR A 210 -7.46 5.21 11.60
CA THR A 210 -7.04 4.27 12.65
C THR A 210 -5.74 3.53 12.27
N TYR A 211 -5.53 3.33 10.97
CA TYR A 211 -4.45 2.49 10.43
C TYR A 211 -3.28 3.30 9.85
N TYR A 212 -3.52 4.56 9.49
CA TYR A 212 -2.54 5.35 8.72
C TYR A 212 -1.16 5.43 9.37
N ASP A 213 -1.07 5.45 10.69
CA ASP A 213 0.23 5.60 11.37
C ASP A 213 1.03 4.29 11.43
N ARG A 214 0.43 3.15 11.15
CA ARG A 214 1.02 1.82 11.36
C ARG A 214 2.02 1.43 10.27
N ALA A 215 3.04 0.65 10.64
CA ALA A 215 3.80 -0.21 9.74
C ALA A 215 3.08 -1.55 9.56
N LEU A 216 2.57 -2.11 10.66
CA LEU A 216 1.89 -3.40 10.74
C LEU A 216 0.40 -3.18 11.01
N LEU A 217 -0.43 -3.38 9.99
CA LEU A 217 -1.87 -3.10 10.05
C LEU A 217 -2.59 -3.91 11.12
N ASN A 218 -2.15 -5.15 11.36
CA ASN A 218 -2.73 -6.07 12.34
C ASN A 218 -2.30 -5.81 13.78
N VAL A 219 -1.35 -4.92 14.02
CA VAL A 219 -0.86 -4.59 15.36
C VAL A 219 -1.50 -3.31 15.86
N ASN A 220 -2.30 -3.40 16.91
CA ASN A 220 -2.94 -2.23 17.48
C ASN A 220 -1.90 -1.33 18.17
N GLY A 221 -1.97 -0.03 17.91
CA GLY A 221 -1.03 0.95 18.47
C GLY A 221 0.35 0.95 17.81
N ASP A 222 0.58 0.13 16.76
CA ASP A 222 1.82 0.20 16.01
C ASP A 222 1.98 1.56 15.32
N VAL A 223 3.21 2.08 15.35
CA VAL A 223 3.57 3.36 14.72
C VAL A 223 4.83 3.17 13.89
N TRP A 224 4.69 3.36 12.58
CA TRP A 224 5.81 3.30 11.67
C TRP A 224 6.88 4.35 12.00
N GLN A 225 8.08 3.88 12.20
CA GLN A 225 9.25 4.72 12.42
C GLN A 225 9.84 5.12 11.07
N ASN A 226 9.59 6.36 10.64
CA ASN A 226 10.19 6.89 9.41
C ASN A 226 11.72 6.91 9.57
N PRO A 227 12.47 6.25 8.67
CA PRO A 227 13.94 6.24 8.75
C PRO A 227 14.61 7.59 8.45
N GLY A 228 13.82 8.67 8.32
CA GLY A 228 14.30 10.01 7.95
C GLY A 228 14.62 10.18 6.46
N THR A 229 14.56 9.11 5.70
CA THR A 229 14.82 9.10 4.24
C THR A 229 13.55 9.20 3.41
N TRP A 230 12.38 9.00 4.00
CA TRP A 230 11.09 9.16 3.37
C TRP A 230 10.57 10.58 3.54
N ARG A 231 10.63 11.37 2.47
CA ARG A 231 10.19 12.78 2.42
C ARG A 231 9.51 13.04 1.07
N PRO A 232 8.24 12.60 0.91
CA PRO A 232 7.54 12.70 -0.36
C PRO A 232 7.30 14.16 -0.74
N GLN A 233 7.55 14.49 -2.00
CA GLN A 233 7.22 15.80 -2.58
C GLN A 233 5.74 15.87 -2.97
N LEU A 234 5.12 14.71 -3.20
CA LEU A 234 3.70 14.58 -3.51
C LEU A 234 3.06 13.53 -2.61
N VAL A 235 1.92 13.88 -2.02
CA VAL A 235 1.03 12.96 -1.31
C VAL A 235 -0.32 12.98 -2.00
N VAL A 236 -0.76 11.85 -2.53
CA VAL A 236 -2.07 11.69 -3.20
C VAL A 236 -3.03 10.99 -2.25
N VAL A 237 -4.15 11.65 -1.91
CA VAL A 237 -5.14 11.13 -0.96
C VAL A 237 -6.44 10.86 -1.70
N GLY A 238 -6.79 9.58 -1.87
CA GLY A 238 -8.01 9.10 -2.52
C GLY A 238 -8.90 8.37 -1.51
N LEU A 239 -9.56 9.11 -0.62
CA LEU A 239 -10.47 8.58 0.40
C LEU A 239 -11.83 9.24 0.31
N GLY A 240 -12.90 8.47 0.52
CA GLY A 240 -14.28 8.95 0.51
C GLY A 240 -15.22 8.03 -0.27
N THR A 241 -14.72 7.22 -1.19
CA THR A 241 -15.56 6.26 -1.93
C THR A 241 -16.35 5.38 -0.98
N ASN A 242 -15.72 4.83 0.05
CA ASN A 242 -16.40 3.99 1.04
C ASN A 242 -17.36 4.77 1.94
N ASP A 243 -17.08 6.05 2.20
CA ASP A 243 -17.98 6.89 2.99
C ASP A 243 -19.33 7.12 2.30
N PHE A 244 -19.33 7.25 0.93
CA PHE A 244 -20.47 7.73 0.17
C PHE A 244 -21.07 6.70 -0.80
N SER A 245 -20.42 5.57 -1.08
CA SER A 245 -20.87 4.62 -2.11
C SER A 245 -22.11 3.82 -1.76
N THR A 246 -22.54 3.81 -0.50
CA THR A 246 -23.73 3.08 -0.04
C THR A 246 -24.63 3.98 0.81
N ALA A 247 -25.93 3.80 0.72
CA ALA A 247 -26.89 4.53 1.54
C ALA A 247 -26.61 4.34 3.05
N LEU A 248 -26.89 5.39 3.81
CA LEU A 248 -26.88 5.31 5.28
C LEU A 248 -27.98 4.36 5.76
N LYS A 249 -27.67 3.59 6.79
CA LYS A 249 -28.60 2.64 7.42
C LYS A 249 -29.12 3.16 8.76
N PRO A 250 -30.31 2.74 9.17
CA PRO A 250 -30.80 3.02 10.52
C PRO A 250 -29.78 2.53 11.58
N GLY A 251 -29.48 3.39 12.55
CA GLY A 251 -28.55 3.10 13.63
C GLY A 251 -27.08 3.41 13.33
N GLU A 252 -26.73 3.87 12.14
CA GLU A 252 -25.42 4.44 11.88
C GLU A 252 -25.23 5.77 12.64
N GLN A 253 -23.99 6.18 12.84
CA GLN A 253 -23.63 7.40 13.60
C GLN A 253 -24.23 8.66 12.98
N TRP A 254 -24.47 8.70 11.67
CA TRP A 254 -24.97 9.84 10.94
C TRP A 254 -26.44 9.63 10.55
N PRO A 255 -27.35 10.50 11.03
CA PRO A 255 -28.78 10.35 10.74
C PRO A 255 -29.13 10.69 9.27
N ASP A 256 -28.26 11.46 8.60
CA ASP A 256 -28.46 11.92 7.21
C ASP A 256 -27.14 12.20 6.49
N GLN A 257 -27.23 12.42 5.19
CA GLN A 257 -26.07 12.70 4.36
C GLN A 257 -25.37 14.02 4.71
N GLN A 258 -26.10 15.02 5.19
CA GLN A 258 -25.51 16.31 5.56
C GLN A 258 -24.61 16.17 6.78
N SER A 259 -25.00 15.41 7.78
CA SER A 259 -24.19 15.12 8.97
C SER A 259 -22.96 14.28 8.62
N LEU A 260 -23.09 13.30 7.70
CA LEU A 260 -21.95 12.53 7.18
C LEU A 260 -20.96 13.46 6.44
N VAL A 261 -21.44 14.34 5.55
CA VAL A 261 -20.59 15.31 4.83
C VAL A 261 -19.83 16.21 5.81
N SER A 262 -20.51 16.69 6.86
CA SER A 262 -19.90 17.55 7.88
C SER A 262 -18.81 16.83 8.66
N ALA A 263 -19.08 15.61 9.09
CA ALA A 263 -18.10 14.75 9.78
C ALA A 263 -16.91 14.40 8.87
N TYR A 264 -17.17 14.05 7.61
CA TYR A 264 -16.15 13.76 6.60
C TYR A 264 -15.21 14.93 6.39
N LYS A 265 -15.73 16.14 6.15
CA LYS A 265 -14.92 17.36 5.96
C LYS A 265 -14.07 17.68 7.19
N SER A 266 -14.65 17.62 8.39
CA SER A 266 -13.92 17.83 9.64
C SER A 266 -12.78 16.83 9.82
N ALA A 267 -13.06 15.54 9.59
CA ALA A 267 -12.05 14.48 9.67
C ALA A 267 -10.96 14.64 8.61
N TYR A 268 -11.32 15.07 7.40
CA TYR A 268 -10.36 15.29 6.33
C TYR A 268 -9.41 16.45 6.67
N HIS A 269 -9.91 17.55 7.22
CA HIS A 269 -9.05 18.64 7.69
C HIS A 269 -8.06 18.17 8.75
N GLY A 270 -8.51 17.43 9.77
CA GLY A 270 -7.62 16.86 10.79
C GLY A 270 -6.60 15.89 10.21
N PHE A 271 -6.98 15.14 9.17
CA PHE A 271 -6.05 14.25 8.48
C PHE A 271 -5.01 15.03 7.66
N LEU A 272 -5.40 16.12 7.00
CA LEU A 272 -4.47 17.02 6.32
C LEU A 272 -3.48 17.67 7.30
N ASP A 273 -3.93 18.05 8.51
CA ASP A 273 -3.04 18.55 9.56
C ASP A 273 -2.02 17.49 9.99
N LYS A 274 -2.45 16.23 10.13
CA LYS A 274 -1.53 15.11 10.39
C LYS A 274 -0.50 14.95 9.26
N LEU A 275 -0.91 15.04 8.00
CA LEU A 275 0.00 14.96 6.86
C LEU A 275 0.99 16.14 6.85
N ARG A 276 0.55 17.35 7.20
CA ARG A 276 1.43 18.51 7.34
C ARG A 276 2.44 18.35 8.47
N ALA A 277 2.02 17.81 9.61
CA ALA A 277 2.93 17.51 10.72
C ALA A 277 4.00 16.48 10.32
N ARG A 278 3.63 15.50 9.48
CA ARG A 278 4.54 14.41 9.04
C ARG A 278 5.48 14.82 7.91
N HIS A 279 4.99 15.53 6.90
CA HIS A 279 5.71 15.81 5.65
C HIS A 279 6.14 17.28 5.49
N GLY A 280 5.67 18.16 6.38
CA GLY A 280 5.97 19.59 6.31
C GLY A 280 5.11 20.35 5.30
N SER A 281 5.34 21.65 5.21
CA SER A 281 4.62 22.57 4.32
C SER A 281 5.10 22.46 2.85
N GLY A 282 6.28 21.89 2.62
CA GLY A 282 6.87 21.76 1.28
C GLY A 282 6.19 20.71 0.38
N ALA A 283 5.62 19.66 0.96
CA ALA A 283 4.93 18.64 0.20
C ALA A 283 3.64 19.16 -0.44
N THR A 284 3.39 18.83 -1.69
CA THR A 284 2.08 19.03 -2.31
C THR A 284 1.15 17.88 -1.92
N ILE A 285 -0.04 18.21 -1.40
CA ILE A 285 -1.07 17.21 -1.09
C ILE A 285 -2.17 17.33 -2.14
N LEU A 286 -2.39 16.23 -2.85
CA LEU A 286 -3.42 16.12 -3.86
C LEU A 286 -4.60 15.34 -3.29
N VAL A 287 -5.70 16.03 -2.98
CA VAL A 287 -6.96 15.37 -2.64
C VAL A 287 -7.63 14.92 -3.93
N SER A 288 -7.76 13.61 -4.11
CA SER A 288 -8.15 13.01 -5.38
C SER A 288 -9.44 12.21 -5.27
N LEU A 289 -10.16 12.16 -6.37
CA LEU A 289 -11.39 11.38 -6.52
C LEU A 289 -11.37 10.61 -7.83
N GLY A 290 -12.02 9.44 -7.84
CA GLY A 290 -12.32 8.70 -9.05
C GLY A 290 -13.81 8.80 -9.40
N GLU A 291 -14.12 9.50 -10.50
CA GLU A 291 -15.48 9.61 -11.06
C GLU A 291 -16.57 9.98 -10.04
N ALA A 292 -16.21 10.74 -9.03
CA ALA A 292 -17.15 11.18 -8.01
C ALA A 292 -18.00 12.35 -8.51
N SER A 293 -19.24 12.37 -8.09
CA SER A 293 -20.22 13.43 -8.38
C SER A 293 -21.01 13.79 -7.12
N GLY A 294 -21.86 14.81 -7.21
CA GLY A 294 -22.76 15.23 -6.14
C GLY A 294 -22.04 15.58 -4.83
N ALA A 295 -22.68 15.31 -3.70
CA ALA A 295 -22.22 15.71 -2.38
C ALA A 295 -20.79 15.26 -2.03
N PHE A 296 -20.38 14.09 -2.51
CA PHE A 296 -19.02 13.59 -2.31
C PHE A 296 -17.97 14.46 -3.04
N ALA A 297 -18.15 14.68 -4.35
CA ALA A 297 -17.24 15.52 -5.13
C ALA A 297 -17.17 16.94 -4.58
N ASP A 298 -18.33 17.49 -4.19
CA ASP A 298 -18.44 18.82 -3.61
C ASP A 298 -17.71 18.91 -2.28
N ALA A 299 -17.85 17.93 -1.40
CA ALA A 299 -17.18 17.89 -0.11
C ALA A 299 -15.64 17.92 -0.25
N VAL A 300 -15.08 17.10 -1.15
CA VAL A 300 -13.62 17.05 -1.33
C VAL A 300 -13.09 18.33 -1.99
N ARG A 301 -13.82 18.87 -2.99
CA ARG A 301 -13.47 20.17 -3.60
C ARG A 301 -13.46 21.28 -2.56
N GLN A 302 -14.49 21.32 -1.69
CA GLN A 302 -14.59 22.31 -0.61
C GLN A 302 -13.43 22.16 0.39
N VAL A 303 -13.04 20.95 0.78
CA VAL A 303 -11.88 20.72 1.66
C VAL A 303 -10.62 21.37 1.08
N ALA A 304 -10.33 21.15 -0.21
CA ALA A 304 -9.17 21.77 -0.85
C ALA A 304 -9.27 23.30 -0.87
N GLN A 305 -10.46 23.84 -1.21
CA GLN A 305 -10.70 25.28 -1.23
C GLN A 305 -10.57 25.91 0.16
N GLU A 306 -11.15 25.30 1.19
CA GLU A 306 -11.06 25.77 2.57
C GLU A 306 -9.62 25.75 3.10
N ARG A 307 -8.80 24.74 2.73
CA ARG A 307 -7.36 24.73 3.04
C ARG A 307 -6.63 25.86 2.36
N ASN A 308 -6.89 26.12 1.08
CA ASN A 308 -6.28 27.22 0.35
C ASN A 308 -6.66 28.57 0.98
N ASN A 309 -7.93 28.77 1.36
CA ASN A 309 -8.40 29.99 2.02
C ASN A 309 -7.72 30.23 3.38
N ARG A 310 -7.25 29.18 4.06
CA ARG A 310 -6.48 29.22 5.30
C ARG A 310 -4.96 29.37 5.07
N GLY A 311 -4.53 29.58 3.82
CA GLY A 311 -3.12 29.77 3.47
C GLY A 311 -2.35 28.51 3.07
N ASP A 312 -2.96 27.32 3.09
CA ASP A 312 -2.33 26.08 2.64
C ASP A 312 -2.53 25.87 1.13
N SER A 313 -1.84 26.68 0.34
CA SER A 313 -1.97 26.70 -1.12
C SER A 313 -1.39 25.47 -1.82
N ARG A 314 -0.70 24.59 -1.10
CA ARG A 314 -0.18 23.32 -1.63
C ARG A 314 -1.12 22.13 -1.44
N VAL A 315 -2.36 22.34 -1.00
CA VAL A 315 -3.45 21.37 -1.10
C VAL A 315 -4.15 21.61 -2.44
N ARG A 316 -4.19 20.60 -3.29
CA ARG A 316 -4.77 20.65 -4.64
C ARG A 316 -5.90 19.64 -4.74
N TYR A 317 -6.87 19.91 -5.60
CA TYR A 317 -7.98 19.02 -5.92
C TYR A 317 -7.80 18.42 -7.30
N TRP A 318 -8.06 17.13 -7.43
CA TRP A 318 -8.02 16.42 -8.70
C TRP A 318 -9.14 15.38 -8.74
N ASN A 319 -10.07 15.55 -9.68
CA ASN A 319 -11.10 14.56 -9.98
C ASN A 319 -10.81 13.99 -11.36
N TYR A 320 -10.57 12.69 -11.42
CA TYR A 320 -10.39 12.00 -12.68
C TYR A 320 -11.69 11.30 -13.05
N ALA A 321 -12.30 11.79 -14.12
CA ALA A 321 -13.47 11.16 -14.75
C ALA A 321 -13.10 10.92 -16.21
N ASP A 322 -13.23 9.68 -16.65
CA ASP A 322 -12.95 9.28 -18.03
C ASP A 322 -13.97 8.23 -18.46
N SER A 323 -14.77 8.55 -19.47
CA SER A 323 -15.77 7.63 -20.04
C SER A 323 -15.16 6.38 -20.66
N ALA A 324 -13.83 6.34 -20.85
CA ALA A 324 -13.12 5.19 -21.36
C ALA A 324 -12.80 4.14 -20.28
N LEU A 325 -13.05 4.41 -18.98
CA LEU A 325 -12.86 3.44 -17.90
C LEU A 325 -13.87 2.31 -18.02
N ASP A 326 -13.37 1.06 -18.02
CA ASP A 326 -14.20 -0.14 -18.25
C ASP A 326 -14.67 -0.80 -16.95
N ARG A 327 -13.96 -0.56 -15.82
CA ARG A 327 -14.27 -1.14 -14.51
C ARG A 327 -14.45 -2.65 -14.55
N LEU A 328 -13.58 -3.33 -15.27
CA LEU A 328 -13.57 -4.80 -15.38
C LEU A 328 -12.71 -5.48 -14.31
N GLY A 329 -12.09 -4.73 -13.42
CA GLY A 329 -11.52 -5.28 -12.20
C GLY A 329 -12.58 -5.95 -11.32
N CYS A 330 -12.15 -6.78 -10.36
CA CYS A 330 -13.07 -7.45 -9.45
C CYS A 330 -14.05 -6.45 -8.82
N ASP A 331 -15.30 -6.85 -8.67
CA ASP A 331 -16.33 -6.07 -7.97
C ASP A 331 -16.44 -4.61 -8.47
N TRP A 332 -16.37 -4.40 -9.79
CA TRP A 332 -16.47 -3.08 -10.43
C TRP A 332 -15.30 -2.13 -10.12
N HIS A 333 -14.16 -2.64 -9.67
CA HIS A 333 -12.95 -1.86 -9.50
C HIS A 333 -12.25 -1.61 -10.83
N PHE A 334 -11.22 -0.76 -10.80
CA PHE A 334 -10.44 -0.43 -11.98
C PHE A 334 -9.69 -1.65 -12.52
N SER A 335 -9.81 -1.88 -13.82
CA SER A 335 -8.99 -2.85 -14.54
C SER A 335 -7.55 -2.36 -14.68
N GLN A 336 -6.64 -3.22 -15.13
CA GLN A 336 -5.29 -2.84 -15.45
C GLN A 336 -5.22 -1.76 -16.55
N ARG A 337 -6.20 -1.78 -17.48
CA ARG A 337 -6.34 -0.73 -18.51
C ARG A 337 -6.71 0.60 -17.87
N ASP A 338 -7.66 0.60 -16.95
CA ASP A 338 -8.08 1.80 -16.24
C ASP A 338 -6.94 2.41 -15.44
N HIS A 339 -6.19 1.60 -14.71
CA HIS A 339 -5.02 2.06 -13.98
C HIS A 339 -3.97 2.73 -14.88
N ARG A 340 -3.78 2.26 -16.12
CA ARG A 340 -2.91 2.93 -17.08
C ARG A 340 -3.45 4.28 -17.53
N LEU A 341 -4.76 4.37 -17.81
CA LEU A 341 -5.41 5.63 -18.20
C LEU A 341 -5.31 6.66 -17.07
N ILE A 342 -5.66 6.26 -15.84
CA ILE A 342 -5.58 7.11 -14.65
C ILE A 342 -4.15 7.56 -14.39
N SER A 343 -3.17 6.67 -14.52
CA SER A 343 -1.74 7.02 -14.38
C SER A 343 -1.30 8.05 -15.43
N GLY A 344 -1.75 7.91 -16.68
CA GLY A 344 -1.48 8.88 -17.74
C GLY A 344 -2.07 10.26 -17.40
N ALA A 345 -3.34 10.29 -16.98
CA ALA A 345 -4.02 11.52 -16.57
C ALA A 345 -3.33 12.18 -15.35
N LEU A 346 -2.92 11.36 -14.36
CA LEU A 346 -2.22 11.86 -13.17
C LEU A 346 -0.83 12.43 -13.53
N ASN A 347 -0.08 11.79 -14.41
CA ASN A 347 1.21 12.30 -14.87
C ASN A 347 1.06 13.65 -15.60
N ASN A 348 0.05 13.78 -16.45
CA ASN A 348 -0.27 15.06 -17.09
C ASN A 348 -0.60 16.13 -16.05
N TYR A 349 -1.39 15.80 -15.02
CA TYR A 349 -1.72 16.75 -13.96
C TYR A 349 -0.49 17.11 -13.11
N ILE A 350 0.33 16.15 -12.72
CA ILE A 350 1.58 16.37 -11.96
C ILE A 350 2.50 17.35 -12.68
N SER A 351 2.60 17.26 -14.01
CA SER A 351 3.45 18.15 -14.80
C SER A 351 3.06 19.64 -14.68
N THR A 352 1.82 19.92 -14.27
CA THR A 352 1.31 21.30 -14.08
C THR A 352 1.53 21.83 -12.65
N LEU A 353 1.95 20.99 -11.70
CA LEU A 353 2.00 21.34 -10.28
C LEU A 353 3.27 22.12 -9.87
N GLY A 354 4.29 22.16 -10.72
CA GLY A 354 5.56 22.81 -10.38
C GLY A 354 6.21 22.20 -9.14
N LEU A 355 6.24 20.87 -9.06
CA LEU A 355 6.83 20.16 -7.92
C LEU A 355 8.35 20.38 -7.90
N ALA A 356 8.89 20.59 -6.70
CA ALA A 356 10.33 20.62 -6.47
C ALA A 356 10.83 19.17 -6.32
N TRP A 357 11.16 18.57 -7.45
CA TRP A 357 11.69 17.18 -7.52
C TRP A 357 13.20 17.16 -7.26
#